data_2b978befd0be0dca7ad58300717f45a5
#
_entry.id   2b978befd0be0dca7ad58300717f45a5
#
_cell.length_a   1.000
_cell.length_b   1.000
_cell.length_c   1.000
_cell.angle_alpha   90.00
_cell.angle_beta   90.00
_cell.angle_gamma   90.00
#
_symmetry.space_group_name_H-M   'P 1'
#
loop_
_entity.id
_entity.type
_entity.pdbx_description
1 polymer ?
#
loop_
_entity_poly.entity_id
_entity_poly.type
_entity_poly.pdbx_seq_one_letter_code
_entity_poly.pdbx_strand_id
1 'polypeptide(L)'
;DLSFAEAAKDVSDEKETKFDGGQLRNPETQDYNFELTKMDPELYAQIQNIGDNEVSPVYKDGDRINPIKFKILTVTQRTDEHEADFAKDYLKIKALALQEKQLNAIADWQEEKIMDTYIKINGELRACDFKSNWFKN
;
A
#
# COMPACT_ATOMS: atom_id res chain seq x y z
N ASP A 1 28.21 20.57 -5.47
CA ASP A 1 27.57 19.24 -5.47
C ASP A 1 26.07 19.45 -5.30
N LEU A 2 25.26 18.90 -6.21
CA LEU A 2 23.80 18.96 -6.13
C LEU A 2 23.30 17.87 -5.15
N SER A 3 22.28 18.20 -4.36
CA SER A 3 21.55 17.17 -3.61
C SER A 3 20.75 16.29 -4.56
N PHE A 4 20.36 15.09 -4.12
CA PHE A 4 19.50 14.20 -4.91
C PHE A 4 18.19 14.87 -5.34
N ALA A 5 17.57 15.62 -4.44
CA ALA A 5 16.34 16.35 -4.72
C ALA A 5 16.51 17.48 -5.76
N GLU A 6 17.61 18.19 -5.74
CA GLU A 6 17.94 19.20 -6.76
C GLU A 6 18.20 18.54 -8.11
N ALA A 7 18.99 17.48 -8.13
CA ALA A 7 19.24 16.71 -9.35
C ALA A 7 17.94 16.15 -9.94
N ALA A 8 17.03 15.63 -9.11
CA ALA A 8 15.72 15.14 -9.55
C ALA A 8 14.89 16.28 -10.20
N LYS A 9 14.86 17.45 -9.60
CA LYS A 9 14.14 18.61 -10.14
C LYS A 9 14.70 19.07 -11.49
N ASP A 10 16.01 19.04 -11.65
CA ASP A 10 16.66 19.57 -12.84
C ASP A 10 16.62 18.59 -14.02
N VAL A 11 16.99 17.32 -13.77
CA VAL A 11 17.29 16.38 -14.85
C VAL A 11 16.35 15.17 -14.95
N SER A 12 15.47 14.91 -13.96
CA SER A 12 14.55 13.76 -14.01
C SER A 12 13.52 13.95 -15.12
N ASP A 13 13.23 12.87 -15.85
CA ASP A 13 12.12 12.78 -16.80
C ASP A 13 10.82 12.28 -16.14
N GLU A 14 10.86 11.87 -14.86
CA GLU A 14 9.70 11.38 -14.12
C GLU A 14 8.80 12.53 -13.69
N LYS A 15 7.70 12.71 -14.41
CA LYS A 15 6.83 13.89 -14.26
C LYS A 15 6.09 13.96 -12.93
N GLU A 16 5.80 12.79 -12.34
CA GLU A 16 4.98 12.71 -11.11
C GLU A 16 5.75 13.15 -9.88
N THR A 17 7.04 12.83 -9.80
CA THR A 17 7.87 13.08 -8.61
C THR A 17 8.93 14.17 -8.80
N LYS A 18 9.22 14.55 -10.05
CA LYS A 18 10.26 15.53 -10.39
C LYS A 18 10.19 16.79 -9.54
N PHE A 19 9.01 17.41 -9.46
CA PHE A 19 8.83 18.69 -8.75
C PHE A 19 8.80 18.54 -7.22
N ASP A 20 8.63 17.32 -6.73
CA ASP A 20 8.70 16.97 -5.31
C ASP A 20 10.09 16.39 -4.92
N GLY A 21 11.12 16.72 -5.70
CA GLY A 21 12.49 16.28 -5.44
C GLY A 21 12.71 14.77 -5.62
N GLY A 22 11.88 14.11 -6.41
CA GLY A 22 11.96 12.67 -6.65
C GLY A 22 11.31 11.82 -5.56
N GLN A 23 10.59 12.40 -4.58
CA GLN A 23 9.96 11.64 -3.50
C GLN A 23 8.82 10.77 -4.01
N LEU A 24 8.93 9.46 -3.75
CA LEU A 24 7.87 8.50 -4.04
C LEU A 24 6.81 8.53 -2.94
N ARG A 25 5.55 8.51 -3.35
CA ARG A 25 4.41 8.32 -2.45
C ARG A 25 3.94 6.88 -2.50
N ASN A 26 3.66 6.32 -1.35
CA ASN A 26 3.03 5.01 -1.25
C ASN A 26 1.61 5.10 -1.83
N PRO A 27 1.28 4.30 -2.86
CA PRO A 27 -0.03 4.38 -3.51
C PRO A 27 -1.20 3.99 -2.59
N GLU A 28 -0.94 3.17 -1.57
CA GLU A 28 -1.97 2.72 -0.63
C GLU A 28 -2.25 3.74 0.48
N THR A 29 -1.18 4.30 1.07
CA THR A 29 -1.28 5.16 2.26
C THR A 29 -1.19 6.65 1.93
N GLN A 30 -0.69 7.00 0.73
CA GLN A 30 -0.44 8.36 0.26
C GLN A 30 0.63 9.12 1.09
N ASP A 31 1.32 8.46 1.98
CA ASP A 31 2.48 8.99 2.68
C ASP A 31 3.81 8.60 1.98
N TYR A 32 4.94 8.96 2.55
CA TYR A 32 6.27 8.68 1.99
C TYR A 32 6.92 7.43 2.59
N ASN A 33 6.22 6.71 3.46
CA ASN A 33 6.72 5.51 4.10
C ASN A 33 6.25 4.24 3.38
N PHE A 34 7.15 3.29 3.23
CA PHE A 34 6.88 2.02 2.60
C PHE A 34 7.17 0.89 3.57
N GLU A 35 6.20 -0.01 3.75
CA GLU A 35 6.42 -1.26 4.47
C GLU A 35 7.21 -2.22 3.59
N LEU A 36 8.36 -2.71 4.07
CA LEU A 36 9.21 -3.63 3.30
C LEU A 36 8.46 -4.90 2.86
N THR A 37 7.54 -5.40 3.70
CA THR A 37 6.74 -6.60 3.41
C THR A 37 5.70 -6.42 2.29
N LYS A 38 5.37 -5.17 1.96
CA LYS A 38 4.40 -4.80 0.92
C LYS A 38 5.04 -4.11 -0.28
N MET A 39 6.34 -3.87 -0.19
CA MET A 39 7.08 -3.21 -1.25
C MET A 39 7.19 -4.12 -2.47
N ASP A 40 7.20 -3.52 -3.65
CA ASP A 40 7.50 -4.22 -4.89
C ASP A 40 8.88 -4.91 -4.79
N PRO A 41 8.98 -6.22 -5.12
CA PRO A 41 10.23 -6.97 -4.98
C PRO A 41 11.39 -6.42 -5.82
N GLU A 42 11.12 -5.86 -7.00
CA GLU A 42 12.15 -5.27 -7.85
C GLU A 42 12.70 -3.99 -7.22
N LEU A 43 11.82 -3.15 -6.69
CA LEU A 43 12.20 -1.95 -5.96
C LEU A 43 13.00 -2.30 -4.69
N TYR A 44 12.54 -3.29 -3.92
CA TYR A 44 13.23 -3.76 -2.73
C TYR A 44 14.65 -4.24 -3.04
N ALA A 45 14.82 -5.03 -4.11
CA ALA A 45 16.13 -5.53 -4.55
C ALA A 45 17.15 -4.40 -4.82
N GLN A 46 16.68 -3.23 -5.28
CA GLN A 46 17.56 -2.08 -5.56
C GLN A 46 17.99 -1.34 -4.30
N ILE A 47 17.15 -1.31 -3.27
CA ILE A 47 17.40 -0.51 -2.06
C ILE A 47 17.96 -1.29 -0.88
N GLN A 48 17.87 -2.63 -0.89
CA GLN A 48 18.26 -3.45 0.27
C GLN A 48 19.73 -3.31 0.70
N ASN A 49 20.62 -2.99 -0.25
CA ASN A 49 22.06 -2.94 -0.02
C ASN A 49 22.64 -1.51 0.01
N ILE A 50 21.82 -0.48 -0.12
CA ILE A 50 22.29 0.91 -0.04
C ILE A 50 22.03 1.48 1.36
N GLY A 51 22.93 2.34 1.83
CA GLY A 51 22.77 3.06 3.11
C GLY A 51 21.77 4.21 3.04
N ASP A 52 21.45 4.79 4.19
CA ASP A 52 20.63 6.00 4.25
C ASP A 52 21.34 7.16 3.57
N ASN A 53 20.63 7.88 2.71
CA ASN A 53 21.15 8.93 1.85
C ASN A 53 22.22 8.50 0.83
N GLU A 54 22.43 7.21 0.66
CA GLU A 54 23.27 6.66 -0.40
C GLU A 54 22.44 6.52 -1.69
N VAL A 55 23.09 6.77 -2.84
CA VAL A 55 22.44 6.65 -4.16
C VAL A 55 22.70 5.26 -4.71
N SER A 56 21.66 4.60 -5.19
CA SER A 56 21.78 3.28 -5.82
C SER A 56 22.61 3.33 -7.11
N PRO A 57 23.19 2.22 -7.53
CA PRO A 57 23.63 2.06 -8.91
C PRO A 57 22.47 2.33 -9.88
N VAL A 58 22.82 2.73 -11.11
CA VAL A 58 21.81 2.88 -12.18
C VAL A 58 21.24 1.51 -12.51
N TYR A 59 19.92 1.39 -12.46
CA TYR A 59 19.24 0.17 -12.88
C TYR A 59 18.25 0.45 -14.00
N LYS A 60 17.93 -0.60 -14.74
CA LYS A 60 17.00 -0.57 -15.87
C LYS A 60 15.63 -1.01 -15.39
N ASP A 61 14.63 -0.18 -15.63
CA ASP A 61 13.22 -0.47 -15.40
C ASP A 61 12.48 -0.50 -16.75
N GLY A 62 11.52 -1.39 -16.87
CA GLY A 62 10.74 -1.61 -18.07
C GLY A 62 10.95 -2.98 -18.70
N ASP A 63 9.97 -3.38 -19.48
CA ASP A 63 9.90 -4.69 -20.13
C ASP A 63 9.58 -4.55 -21.64
N ARG A 64 9.07 -5.62 -22.28
CA ARG A 64 8.68 -5.62 -23.70
C ARG A 64 7.48 -4.72 -24.00
N ILE A 65 6.66 -4.40 -23.00
CA ILE A 65 5.42 -3.64 -23.13
C ILE A 65 5.65 -2.19 -22.67
N ASN A 66 6.41 -2.03 -21.58
CA ASN A 66 6.70 -0.73 -20.99
C ASN A 66 8.02 -0.15 -21.50
N PRO A 67 8.07 1.15 -21.80
CA PRO A 67 9.30 1.79 -22.23
C PRO A 67 10.44 1.56 -21.23
N ILE A 68 11.63 1.28 -21.77
CA ILE A 68 12.82 1.15 -20.94
C ILE A 68 13.19 2.51 -20.37
N LYS A 69 13.34 2.57 -19.06
CA LYS A 69 13.81 3.72 -18.28
C LYS A 69 15.06 3.33 -17.50
N PHE A 70 15.93 4.30 -17.26
CA PHE A 70 17.05 4.14 -16.33
C PHE A 70 16.76 4.95 -15.08
N LYS A 71 16.90 4.32 -13.93
CA LYS A 71 16.55 4.92 -12.64
C LYS A 71 17.72 4.84 -11.67
N ILE A 72 17.77 5.79 -10.77
CA ILE A 72 18.57 5.78 -9.54
C ILE A 72 17.62 6.03 -8.37
N LEU A 73 17.95 5.49 -7.23
CA LEU A 73 17.16 5.61 -6.00
C LEU A 73 18.04 6.07 -4.85
N THR A 74 17.42 6.68 -3.87
CA THR A 74 18.03 6.89 -2.55
C THR A 74 17.00 6.60 -1.47
N VAL A 75 17.46 6.14 -0.32
CA VAL A 75 16.66 5.94 0.88
C VAL A 75 17.00 7.05 1.85
N THR A 76 16.03 7.89 2.17
CA THR A 76 16.25 9.02 3.08
C THR A 76 16.34 8.59 4.53
N GLN A 77 15.60 7.55 4.91
CA GLN A 77 15.57 7.02 6.26
C GLN A 77 15.05 5.58 6.29
N ARG A 78 15.61 4.76 7.17
CA ARG A 78 15.04 3.47 7.56
C ARG A 78 14.53 3.53 8.99
N THR A 79 13.43 2.84 9.21
CA THR A 79 12.89 2.63 10.55
C THR A 79 13.02 1.14 10.87
N ASP A 80 13.73 0.84 11.95
CA ASP A 80 13.88 -0.52 12.43
C ASP A 80 12.54 -1.09 12.91
N GLU A 81 12.46 -2.42 12.96
CA GLU A 81 11.32 -3.13 13.53
C GLU A 81 11.11 -2.67 14.99
N HIS A 82 9.88 -2.31 15.30
CA HIS A 82 9.50 -1.87 16.65
C HIS A 82 8.07 -2.31 16.97
N GLU A 83 7.77 -2.43 18.24
CA GLU A 83 6.38 -2.59 18.69
C GLU A 83 5.58 -1.33 18.36
N ALA A 84 4.30 -1.54 17.98
CA ALA A 84 3.44 -0.45 17.58
C ALA A 84 3.30 0.61 18.71
N ASP A 85 3.67 1.84 18.39
CA ASP A 85 3.60 2.99 19.29
C ASP A 85 2.59 4.00 18.78
N PHE A 86 1.64 4.41 19.63
CA PHE A 86 0.58 5.31 19.21
C PHE A 86 1.08 6.66 18.69
N ALA A 87 2.18 7.17 19.20
CA ALA A 87 2.74 8.44 18.75
C ALA A 87 3.44 8.33 17.39
N LYS A 88 4.11 7.20 17.14
CA LYS A 88 4.86 6.96 15.89
C LYS A 88 3.98 6.41 14.77
N ASP A 89 3.06 5.50 15.13
CA ASP A 89 2.25 4.73 14.19
C ASP A 89 0.80 5.19 14.08
N TYR A 90 0.49 6.39 14.57
CA TYR A 90 -0.88 6.89 14.66
C TYR A 90 -1.68 6.73 13.36
N LEU A 91 -1.11 7.09 12.22
CA LEU A 91 -1.81 7.02 10.94
C LEU A 91 -2.13 5.58 10.56
N LYS A 92 -1.22 4.65 10.80
CA LYS A 92 -1.40 3.22 10.55
C LYS A 92 -2.46 2.63 11.48
N ILE A 93 -2.37 2.91 12.77
CA ILE A 93 -3.34 2.46 13.78
C ILE A 93 -4.73 3.01 13.44
N LYS A 94 -4.82 4.29 13.08
CA LYS A 94 -6.08 4.92 12.66
C LYS A 94 -6.66 4.25 11.40
N ALA A 95 -5.83 3.95 10.41
CA ALA A 95 -6.28 3.27 9.18
C ALA A 95 -6.81 1.87 9.47
N LEU A 96 -6.12 1.08 10.29
CA LEU A 96 -6.56 -0.25 10.70
C LEU A 96 -7.88 -0.20 11.49
N ALA A 97 -7.99 0.71 12.45
CA ALA A 97 -9.22 0.90 13.22
C ALA A 97 -10.41 1.35 12.34
N LEU A 98 -10.14 2.21 11.34
CA LEU A 98 -11.17 2.61 10.37
C LEU A 98 -11.61 1.41 9.52
N GLN A 99 -10.68 0.60 9.04
CA GLN A 99 -10.97 -0.60 8.26
C GLN A 99 -11.82 -1.59 9.06
N GLU A 100 -11.46 -1.86 10.30
CA GLU A 100 -12.23 -2.72 11.20
C GLU A 100 -13.65 -2.18 11.40
N LYS A 101 -13.78 -0.88 11.69
CA LYS A 101 -15.09 -0.23 11.83
C LYS A 101 -15.95 -0.32 10.56
N GLN A 102 -15.34 -0.19 9.38
CA GLN A 102 -16.03 -0.33 8.10
C GLN A 102 -16.53 -1.77 7.89
N LEU A 103 -15.68 -2.77 8.18
CA LEU A 103 -16.06 -4.18 8.05
C LEU A 103 -17.22 -4.53 9.00
N ASN A 104 -17.16 -4.07 10.24
CA ASN A 104 -18.25 -4.28 11.21
C ASN A 104 -19.54 -3.59 10.75
N ALA A 105 -19.47 -2.36 10.29
CA ALA A 105 -20.65 -1.64 9.77
C ALA A 105 -21.27 -2.33 8.54
N ILE A 106 -20.46 -2.94 7.67
CA ILE A 106 -20.95 -3.73 6.53
C ILE A 106 -21.61 -5.01 7.01
N ALA A 107 -21.04 -5.68 8.00
CA ALA A 107 -21.60 -6.91 8.59
C ALA A 107 -22.98 -6.62 9.25
N ASP A 108 -23.06 -5.59 10.07
CA ASP A 108 -24.31 -5.16 10.72
C ASP A 108 -25.37 -4.80 9.70
N TRP A 109 -25.00 -4.02 8.68
CA TRP A 109 -25.92 -3.67 7.59
C TRP A 109 -26.37 -4.90 6.81
N GLN A 110 -25.49 -5.87 6.56
CA GLN A 110 -25.81 -7.11 5.88
C GLN A 110 -26.81 -7.94 6.68
N GLU A 111 -26.63 -8.07 7.99
CA GLU A 111 -27.56 -8.77 8.87
C GLU A 111 -28.94 -8.11 8.86
N GLU A 112 -29.01 -6.77 8.99
CA GLU A 112 -30.26 -6.02 8.89
C GLU A 112 -30.97 -6.29 7.55
N LYS A 113 -30.24 -6.23 6.42
CA LYS A 113 -30.81 -6.45 5.09
C LYS A 113 -31.25 -7.88 4.85
N ILE A 114 -30.57 -8.87 5.41
CA ILE A 114 -31.03 -10.27 5.37
C ILE A 114 -32.37 -10.41 6.05
N MET A 115 -32.60 -9.74 7.19
CA MET A 115 -33.87 -9.82 7.91
C MET A 115 -35.01 -9.16 7.13
N ASP A 116 -34.76 -8.06 6.45
CA ASP A 116 -35.78 -7.29 5.73
C ASP A 116 -36.06 -7.79 4.30
N THR A 117 -35.15 -8.58 3.73
CA THR A 117 -35.22 -9.00 2.32
C THR A 117 -35.81 -10.39 2.19
N TYR A 118 -36.70 -10.61 1.22
CA TYR A 118 -37.16 -11.96 0.88
C TYR A 118 -36.02 -12.76 0.22
N ILE A 119 -35.60 -13.84 0.87
CA ILE A 119 -34.51 -14.70 0.39
C ILE A 119 -35.07 -16.13 0.20
N LYS A 120 -34.86 -16.69 -1.02
CA LYS A 120 -35.21 -18.07 -1.34
C LYS A 120 -33.94 -18.81 -1.72
N ILE A 121 -33.58 -19.81 -0.92
CA ILE A 121 -32.46 -20.71 -1.20
C ILE A 121 -33.02 -22.03 -1.68
N ASN A 122 -32.56 -22.51 -2.86
CA ASN A 122 -32.99 -23.80 -3.41
C ASN A 122 -32.53 -24.96 -2.52
N GLY A 123 -33.32 -26.03 -2.50
CA GLY A 123 -33.13 -27.14 -1.56
C GLY A 123 -31.72 -27.75 -1.56
N GLU A 124 -31.12 -27.86 -2.72
CA GLU A 124 -29.76 -28.41 -2.86
C GLU A 124 -28.68 -27.54 -2.20
N LEU A 125 -28.89 -26.22 -2.15
CA LEU A 125 -27.94 -25.25 -1.57
C LEU A 125 -28.17 -25.02 -0.07
N ARG A 126 -29.22 -25.61 0.51
CA ARG A 126 -29.55 -25.43 1.93
C ARG A 126 -28.54 -26.07 2.87
N ALA A 127 -27.79 -27.07 2.37
CA ALA A 127 -26.75 -27.76 3.13
C ALA A 127 -25.38 -27.02 3.08
N CYS A 128 -25.28 -25.90 2.33
CA CYS A 128 -24.05 -25.13 2.28
C CYS A 128 -23.83 -24.38 3.59
N ASP A 129 -22.57 -24.28 3.98
CA ASP A 129 -22.16 -23.44 5.09
C ASP A 129 -22.00 -21.99 4.63
N PHE A 130 -22.87 -21.11 5.08
CA PHE A 130 -22.87 -19.69 4.75
C PHE A 130 -22.26 -18.88 5.89
N LYS A 131 -21.43 -17.90 5.56
CA LYS A 131 -20.85 -16.97 6.55
C LYS A 131 -21.91 -16.17 7.31
N SER A 132 -23.03 -15.86 6.66
CA SER A 132 -24.14 -15.10 7.24
C SER A 132 -25.38 -15.98 7.34
N ASN A 133 -26.26 -15.71 8.29
CA ASN A 133 -27.49 -16.46 8.48
C ASN A 133 -28.55 -16.10 7.43
N TRP A 134 -28.45 -16.70 6.23
CA TRP A 134 -29.41 -16.54 5.15
C TRP A 134 -30.75 -17.25 5.39
N PHE A 135 -30.78 -18.16 6.34
CA PHE A 135 -32.01 -18.83 6.76
C PHE A 135 -32.61 -18.04 7.92
N LYS A 136 -33.63 -17.23 7.62
CA LYS A 136 -34.41 -16.60 8.68
C LYS A 136 -35.03 -17.67 9.56
N ASN A 137 -34.74 -17.65 10.84
CA ASN A 137 -35.45 -18.45 11.86
C ASN A 137 -36.81 -17.84 12.13
#